data_a1762e4bf7484d9f431a9c6e1ea7a612
#
_entry.id   a1762e4bf7484d9f431a9c6e1ea7a612
#
_cell.length_a   1.000
_cell.length_b   1.000
_cell.length_c   1.000
_cell.angle_alpha   90.00
_cell.angle_beta   90.00
_cell.angle_gamma   90.00
#
_symmetry.space_group_name_H-M   'P 1'
#
loop_
_entity.id
_entity.type
_entity.pdbx_description
1 polymer ?
#
loop_
_entity_poly.entity_id
_entity_poly.type
_entity_poly.pdbx_seq_one_letter_code
_entity_poly.pdbx_strand_id
1 'polypeptide(L)'
;MAASDGVQMTRYTECMAQVGVTSEPLDVHALTREVVRLKPDTTYEDEESVRLKPDTTYGGTDGAIATFTGLVRDHNQGRRVRFLEYEAYVPLAVRALSLIVEEAQIAWPTVRLGIHHRIGRLDIGEASVIIAATSPHRGDAFAACRYAIERVKQIVPIWKREHFEGGEVWLEGATADPEDEAAKQVAHRIACA
;
A
#
# COMPACT_ATOMS: atom_id res chain seq x y z
N MET A 1 -22.57 8.56 26.72
CA MET A 1 -21.87 9.50 25.82
C MET A 1 -20.51 8.88 25.54
N ALA A 2 -20.37 8.17 24.44
CA ALA A 2 -19.11 7.59 24.00
C ALA A 2 -18.52 8.53 22.96
N ALA A 3 -17.34 9.05 23.26
CA ALA A 3 -16.58 9.90 22.34
C ALA A 3 -16.07 9.02 21.20
N SER A 4 -16.45 9.35 19.97
CA SER A 4 -15.86 8.80 18.76
C SER A 4 -14.48 9.46 18.57
N ASP A 5 -13.42 8.81 19.02
CA ASP A 5 -12.07 9.22 18.66
C ASP A 5 -11.85 8.94 17.16
N GLY A 6 -12.12 9.95 16.35
CA GLY A 6 -11.75 9.98 14.95
C GLY A 6 -10.22 9.97 14.85
N VAL A 7 -9.66 8.83 14.43
CA VAL A 7 -8.24 8.74 14.08
C VAL A 7 -7.98 9.68 12.92
N GLN A 8 -7.36 10.81 13.22
CA GLN A 8 -7.00 11.83 12.26
C GLN A 8 -5.93 11.26 11.31
N MET A 9 -6.29 11.11 10.05
CA MET A 9 -5.41 10.66 8.97
C MET A 9 -4.29 11.68 8.78
N THR A 10 -3.12 11.42 9.34
CA THR A 10 -1.94 12.25 9.14
C THR A 10 -1.43 12.00 7.71
N ARG A 11 -1.75 12.91 6.80
CA ARG A 11 -1.18 12.91 5.46
C ARG A 11 0.22 13.49 5.56
N TYR A 12 1.23 12.65 5.50
CA TYR A 12 2.59 13.11 5.22
C TYR A 12 2.67 13.37 3.71
N THR A 13 2.63 14.63 3.34
CA THR A 13 2.76 15.07 1.95
C THR A 13 4.23 15.42 1.72
N GLU A 14 5.02 14.46 1.26
CA GLU A 14 6.25 14.75 0.54
C GLU A 14 6.19 14.14 -0.85
N CYS A 15 6.72 14.81 -1.80
CA CYS A 15 6.44 14.96 -3.23
C CYS A 15 6.51 13.70 -4.12
N MET A 16 6.66 12.45 -3.62
CA MET A 16 6.78 11.25 -4.47
C MET A 16 6.23 9.94 -3.89
N ALA A 17 5.71 9.93 -2.69
CA ALA A 17 5.21 8.70 -2.07
C ALA A 17 3.95 8.97 -1.27
N GLN A 18 2.94 8.14 -1.48
CA GLN A 18 1.69 8.21 -0.75
C GLN A 18 1.59 7.01 0.17
N VAL A 19 1.73 7.23 1.48
CA VAL A 19 1.59 6.18 2.47
C VAL A 19 0.50 6.52 3.47
N GLY A 20 -0.25 5.52 3.91
CA GLY A 20 -1.33 5.74 4.86
C GLY A 20 -1.77 4.50 5.60
N VAL A 21 -2.23 4.71 6.84
CA VAL A 21 -2.94 3.70 7.64
C VAL A 21 -4.29 4.29 8.01
N THR A 22 -5.38 3.58 7.72
CA THR A 22 -6.75 4.07 7.90
C THR A 22 -7.70 2.98 8.38
N SER A 23 -8.79 3.34 9.03
CA SER A 23 -9.91 2.45 9.32
C SER A 23 -10.96 2.42 8.20
N GLU A 24 -10.88 3.36 7.26
CA GLU A 24 -11.84 3.47 6.17
C GLU A 24 -11.55 2.46 5.03
N PRO A 25 -12.54 2.11 4.21
CA PRO A 25 -12.35 1.28 3.03
C PRO A 25 -11.27 1.85 2.10
N LEU A 26 -10.44 0.96 1.55
CA LEU A 26 -9.37 1.33 0.64
C LEU A 26 -9.86 1.47 -0.80
N ASP A 27 -9.40 2.52 -1.49
CA ASP A 27 -9.67 2.76 -2.91
C ASP A 27 -8.36 2.74 -3.71
N VAL A 28 -8.12 1.63 -4.42
CA VAL A 28 -6.95 1.44 -5.26
C VAL A 28 -6.90 2.41 -6.44
N HIS A 29 -8.06 2.83 -6.96
CA HIS A 29 -8.11 3.80 -8.04
C HIS A 29 -7.74 5.21 -7.55
N ALA A 30 -8.18 5.58 -6.35
CA ALA A 30 -7.77 6.84 -5.73
C ALA A 30 -6.25 6.85 -5.50
N LEU A 31 -5.69 5.80 -4.89
CA LEU A 31 -4.25 5.68 -4.68
C LEU A 31 -3.48 5.72 -6.02
N THR A 32 -3.94 5.00 -7.05
CA THR A 32 -3.31 5.01 -8.36
C THR A 32 -3.28 6.42 -8.96
N ARG A 33 -4.39 7.16 -8.90
CA ARG A 33 -4.43 8.56 -9.36
C ARG A 33 -3.45 9.46 -8.60
N GLU A 34 -3.30 9.25 -7.29
CA GLU A 34 -2.37 10.03 -6.48
C GLU A 34 -0.92 9.76 -6.85
N VAL A 35 -0.55 8.50 -7.04
CA VAL A 35 0.82 8.08 -7.39
C VAL A 35 1.20 8.54 -8.81
N VAL A 36 0.25 8.54 -9.73
CA VAL A 36 0.47 8.94 -11.13
C VAL A 36 0.39 10.45 -11.33
N ARG A 37 -0.22 11.21 -10.39
CA ARG A 37 -0.37 12.66 -10.54
C ARG A 37 0.97 13.32 -10.80
N LEU A 38 1.00 14.01 -11.91
CA LEU A 38 2.10 14.85 -12.38
C LEU A 38 2.46 15.93 -11.36
N LYS A 39 3.72 16.37 -11.45
CA LYS A 39 4.16 17.62 -10.85
C LYS A 39 3.19 18.75 -11.22
N PRO A 40 2.90 19.66 -10.27
CA PRO A 40 1.97 20.78 -10.51
C PRO A 40 2.43 21.78 -11.57
N ASP A 41 3.54 21.59 -12.28
CA ASP A 41 4.21 22.58 -13.12
C ASP A 41 3.97 22.45 -14.62
N THR A 42 2.99 21.70 -15.09
CA THR A 42 2.54 21.86 -16.46
C THR A 42 1.23 22.63 -16.46
N THR A 43 1.34 23.98 -16.50
CA THR A 43 0.29 24.86 -16.95
C THR A 43 0.00 24.53 -18.41
N TYR A 44 -0.98 23.68 -18.65
CA TYR A 44 -1.69 23.68 -19.91
C TYR A 44 -2.84 24.66 -19.77
N GLU A 45 -2.56 25.90 -20.18
CA GLU A 45 -3.58 26.88 -20.53
C GLU A 45 -4.20 26.43 -21.84
N ASP A 46 -5.20 25.55 -21.80
CA ASP A 46 -6.20 25.40 -22.87
C ASP A 46 -7.38 24.58 -22.30
N GLU A 47 -8.32 25.32 -21.70
CA GLU A 47 -9.55 24.76 -21.08
C GLU A 47 -10.60 24.26 -22.11
N GLU A 48 -10.36 24.24 -23.41
CA GLU A 48 -11.46 24.06 -24.37
C GLU A 48 -11.43 22.82 -25.27
N SER A 49 -10.45 21.94 -25.21
CA SER A 49 -10.40 20.88 -26.23
C SER A 49 -10.26 19.42 -25.78
N VAL A 50 -10.18 19.10 -24.50
CA VAL A 50 -10.07 17.70 -24.09
C VAL A 50 -11.10 17.31 -23.05
N ARG A 51 -12.33 17.03 -23.50
CA ARG A 51 -13.27 16.20 -22.74
C ARG A 51 -12.80 14.74 -22.76
N LEU A 52 -11.62 14.48 -22.22
CA LEU A 52 -11.22 13.13 -21.89
C LEU A 52 -11.99 12.72 -20.63
N LYS A 53 -12.58 11.54 -20.69
CA LYS A 53 -13.29 10.98 -19.52
C LYS A 53 -12.29 10.97 -18.35
N PRO A 54 -12.65 11.48 -17.16
CA PRO A 54 -11.71 11.69 -16.04
C PRO A 54 -10.96 10.44 -15.58
N ASP A 55 -11.38 9.26 -16.01
CA ASP A 55 -10.99 7.98 -15.41
C ASP A 55 -9.83 7.26 -16.10
N THR A 56 -9.29 7.76 -17.21
CA THR A 56 -8.32 6.99 -18.01
C THR A 56 -7.07 7.75 -18.46
N THR A 57 -6.89 9.03 -18.10
CA THR A 57 -5.71 9.76 -18.52
C THR A 57 -4.68 9.83 -17.40
N TYR A 58 -3.58 9.13 -17.57
CA TYR A 58 -2.42 9.13 -16.70
C TYR A 58 -1.33 10.05 -17.28
N GLY A 59 -0.43 10.57 -16.43
CA GLY A 59 0.64 11.45 -16.88
C GLY A 59 1.56 10.81 -17.92
N GLY A 60 1.97 11.58 -18.91
CA GLY A 60 2.65 11.10 -20.11
C GLY A 60 4.06 10.54 -19.95
N THR A 61 4.62 10.50 -18.74
CA THR A 61 5.96 9.93 -18.47
C THR A 61 5.95 8.48 -18.04
N ASP A 62 4.79 7.95 -17.59
CA ASP A 62 4.67 6.58 -17.13
C ASP A 62 4.17 5.68 -18.25
N GLY A 63 4.91 4.60 -18.51
CA GLY A 63 4.53 3.57 -19.46
C GLY A 63 3.85 2.36 -18.84
N ALA A 64 3.83 2.28 -17.49
CA ALA A 64 3.22 1.15 -16.79
C ALA A 64 2.75 1.52 -15.37
N ILE A 65 1.67 0.88 -14.96
CA ILE A 65 1.16 0.88 -13.59
C ILE A 65 0.98 -0.58 -13.16
N ALA A 66 1.55 -0.93 -12.00
CA ALA A 66 1.30 -2.19 -11.33
C ALA A 66 0.54 -1.91 -10.03
N THR A 67 -0.49 -2.69 -9.73
CA THR A 67 -1.24 -2.60 -8.48
C THR A 67 -1.30 -3.95 -7.79
N PHE A 68 -1.27 -3.93 -6.46
CA PHE A 68 -1.54 -5.08 -5.62
C PHE A 68 -2.66 -4.74 -4.65
N THR A 69 -3.63 -5.64 -4.51
CA THR A 69 -4.70 -5.55 -3.51
C THR A 69 -4.73 -6.84 -2.71
N GLY A 70 -4.41 -6.74 -1.42
CA GLY A 70 -4.52 -7.86 -0.48
C GLY A 70 -5.92 -7.96 0.07
N LEU A 71 -6.60 -9.08 -0.14
CA LEU A 71 -7.98 -9.31 0.28
C LEU A 71 -8.07 -10.27 1.46
N VAL A 72 -9.11 -10.07 2.29
CA VAL A 72 -9.48 -11.03 3.33
C VAL A 72 -10.11 -12.26 2.70
N ARG A 73 -9.51 -13.43 2.95
CA ARG A 73 -10.00 -14.73 2.44
C ARG A 73 -10.91 -15.42 3.44
N ASP A 74 -11.81 -16.25 2.97
CA ASP A 74 -12.75 -17.03 3.77
C ASP A 74 -12.14 -18.27 4.44
N HIS A 75 -10.86 -18.57 4.18
CA HIS A 75 -10.15 -19.71 4.76
C HIS A 75 -8.66 -19.43 4.97
N ASN A 76 -8.09 -20.04 6.03
CA ASN A 76 -6.66 -20.02 6.31
C ASN A 76 -6.26 -21.29 7.09
N GLN A 77 -5.21 -22.00 6.65
CA GLN A 77 -4.68 -23.21 7.30
C GLN A 77 -5.77 -24.25 7.65
N GLY A 78 -6.71 -24.47 6.73
CA GLY A 78 -7.81 -25.43 6.93
C GLY A 78 -8.96 -24.94 7.82
N ARG A 79 -8.89 -23.71 8.35
CA ARG A 79 -9.94 -23.09 9.16
C ARG A 79 -10.78 -22.15 8.31
N ARG A 80 -12.09 -22.10 8.61
CA ARG A 80 -12.99 -21.14 7.98
C ARG A 80 -12.95 -19.81 8.73
N VAL A 81 -12.46 -18.78 8.05
CA VAL A 81 -12.38 -17.41 8.56
C VAL A 81 -13.75 -16.74 8.48
N ARG A 82 -14.09 -15.97 9.48
CA ARG A 82 -15.32 -15.13 9.53
C ARG A 82 -15.02 -13.68 9.22
N PHE A 83 -13.98 -13.14 9.81
CA PHE A 83 -13.44 -11.80 9.59
C PHE A 83 -12.04 -11.72 10.18
N LEU A 84 -11.32 -10.66 9.81
CA LEU A 84 -10.02 -10.32 10.41
C LEU A 84 -10.13 -9.00 11.18
N GLU A 85 -9.29 -8.85 12.20
CA GLU A 85 -9.02 -7.56 12.84
C GLU A 85 -7.54 -7.25 12.71
N TYR A 86 -7.25 -6.02 12.26
CA TYR A 86 -5.89 -5.52 12.17
C TYR A 86 -5.69 -4.42 13.20
N GLU A 87 -4.59 -4.52 13.95
CA GLU A 87 -4.16 -3.51 14.90
C GLU A 87 -2.77 -3.00 14.53
N ALA A 88 -2.52 -1.71 14.75
CA ALA A 88 -1.22 -1.09 14.48
C ALA A 88 -0.94 0.05 15.44
N TYR A 89 0.33 0.26 15.76
CA TYR A 89 0.78 1.55 16.25
C TYR A 89 1.02 2.47 15.04
N VAL A 90 0.00 3.26 14.71
CA VAL A 90 -0.09 4.01 13.44
C VAL A 90 1.15 4.85 13.13
N PRO A 91 1.74 5.64 14.08
CA PRO A 91 2.92 6.45 13.75
C PRO A 91 4.12 5.61 13.28
N LEU A 92 4.36 4.46 13.92
CA LEU A 92 5.47 3.57 13.52
C LEU A 92 5.17 2.82 12.23
N ALA A 93 3.91 2.41 12.01
CA ALA A 93 3.49 1.78 10.78
C ALA A 93 3.66 2.72 9.58
N VAL A 94 3.23 3.99 9.68
CA VAL A 94 3.43 5.00 8.63
C VAL A 94 4.91 5.23 8.34
N ARG A 95 5.76 5.31 9.38
CA ARG A 95 7.21 5.46 9.20
C ARG A 95 7.81 4.25 8.45
N ALA A 96 7.42 3.04 8.81
CA ALA A 96 7.88 1.83 8.11
C ALA A 96 7.41 1.80 6.65
N LEU A 97 6.17 2.22 6.36
CA LEU A 97 5.68 2.35 4.98
C LEU A 97 6.49 3.39 4.19
N SER A 98 6.82 4.53 4.79
CA SER A 98 7.67 5.55 4.16
C SER A 98 9.06 5.02 3.84
N LEU A 99 9.68 4.27 4.76
CA LEU A 99 10.98 3.63 4.53
C LEU A 99 10.93 2.66 3.33
N ILE A 100 9.86 1.88 3.19
CA ILE A 100 9.71 0.98 2.03
C ILE A 100 9.69 1.77 0.72
N VAL A 101 9.02 2.92 0.70
CA VAL A 101 8.99 3.78 -0.48
C VAL A 101 10.38 4.32 -0.80
N GLU A 102 11.12 4.80 0.19
CA GLU A 102 12.50 5.29 0.04
C GLU A 102 13.42 4.18 -0.50
N GLU A 103 13.34 2.98 0.08
CA GLU A 103 14.09 1.81 -0.39
C GLU A 103 13.78 1.47 -1.86
N ALA A 104 12.50 1.50 -2.23
CA ALA A 104 12.08 1.23 -3.60
C ALA A 104 12.59 2.30 -4.58
N GLN A 105 12.60 3.58 -4.19
CA GLN A 105 13.12 4.67 -5.02
C GLN A 105 14.64 4.61 -5.20
N ILE A 106 15.37 4.12 -4.20
CA ILE A 106 16.82 3.87 -4.33
C ILE A 106 17.06 2.74 -5.33
N ALA A 107 16.30 1.65 -5.27
CA ALA A 107 16.45 0.49 -6.15
C ALA A 107 15.96 0.75 -7.58
N TRP A 108 14.88 1.51 -7.73
CA TRP A 108 14.24 1.87 -9.01
C TRP A 108 13.93 3.37 -9.05
N PRO A 109 14.90 4.23 -9.41
CA PRO A 109 14.80 5.69 -9.28
C PRO A 109 13.65 6.35 -10.06
N THR A 110 13.14 5.68 -11.09
CA THR A 110 12.01 6.19 -11.90
C THR A 110 10.64 5.77 -11.37
N VAL A 111 10.62 4.92 -10.34
CA VAL A 111 9.37 4.42 -9.75
C VAL A 111 8.76 5.46 -8.83
N ARG A 112 7.45 5.61 -8.92
CA ARG A 112 6.61 6.23 -7.89
C ARG A 112 5.76 5.14 -7.26
N LEU A 113 5.71 5.12 -5.93
CA LEU A 113 5.11 4.05 -5.14
C LEU A 113 4.15 4.64 -4.10
N GLY A 114 2.97 4.06 -3.97
CA GLY A 114 2.03 4.35 -2.90
C GLY A 114 1.60 3.08 -2.19
N ILE A 115 1.40 3.17 -0.87
CA ILE A 115 1.00 2.04 -0.02
C ILE A 115 -0.02 2.51 1.00
N HIS A 116 -1.21 1.95 1.00
CA HIS A 116 -2.20 2.15 2.07
C HIS A 116 -2.54 0.83 2.74
N HIS A 117 -2.65 0.84 4.06
CA HIS A 117 -3.08 -0.31 4.83
C HIS A 117 -4.30 0.03 5.69
N ARG A 118 -5.28 -0.87 5.74
CA ARG A 118 -6.48 -0.72 6.57
C ARG A 118 -6.30 -1.47 7.89
N ILE A 119 -6.78 -0.84 8.97
CA ILE A 119 -6.83 -1.39 10.33
C ILE A 119 -8.27 -1.49 10.81
N GLY A 120 -8.49 -2.17 11.94
CA GLY A 120 -9.80 -2.49 12.48
C GLY A 120 -10.37 -3.77 11.86
N ARG A 121 -11.69 -3.92 11.95
CA ARG A 121 -12.38 -5.10 11.43
C ARG A 121 -12.52 -5.04 9.91
N LEU A 122 -12.20 -6.17 9.27
CA LEU A 122 -12.38 -6.38 7.84
C LEU A 122 -13.15 -7.69 7.60
N ASP A 123 -14.22 -7.60 6.84
CA ASP A 123 -15.00 -8.76 6.44
C ASP A 123 -14.38 -9.45 5.20
N ILE A 124 -14.84 -10.65 4.89
CA ILE A 124 -14.35 -11.45 3.76
C ILE A 124 -14.55 -10.66 2.45
N GLY A 125 -13.51 -10.64 1.62
CA GLY A 125 -13.49 -9.90 0.36
C GLY A 125 -13.07 -8.43 0.48
N GLU A 126 -12.97 -7.87 1.68
CA GLU A 126 -12.48 -6.50 1.85
C GLU A 126 -10.96 -6.41 1.69
N ALA A 127 -10.50 -5.26 1.20
CA ALA A 127 -9.09 -4.99 1.02
C ALA A 127 -8.42 -4.58 2.33
N SER A 128 -7.34 -5.27 2.71
CA SER A 128 -6.52 -4.93 3.88
C SER A 128 -5.32 -4.05 3.52
N VAL A 129 -4.78 -4.18 2.33
CA VAL A 129 -3.66 -3.40 1.83
C VAL A 129 -3.82 -3.17 0.33
N ILE A 130 -3.47 -1.97 -0.12
CA ILE A 130 -3.36 -1.63 -1.53
C ILE A 130 -1.99 -1.00 -1.80
N ILE A 131 -1.41 -1.34 -2.95
CA ILE A 131 -0.14 -0.81 -3.43
C ILE A 131 -0.34 -0.40 -4.87
N ALA A 132 0.21 0.76 -5.25
CA ALA A 132 0.29 1.20 -6.63
C ALA A 132 1.72 1.64 -6.93
N ALA A 133 2.31 1.10 -7.99
CA ALA A 133 3.64 1.46 -8.47
C ALA A 133 3.56 1.89 -9.93
N THR A 134 4.16 3.03 -10.28
CA THR A 134 4.24 3.52 -11.66
C THR A 134 5.67 3.71 -12.09
N SER A 135 5.96 3.47 -13.36
CA SER A 135 7.29 3.63 -13.95
C SER A 135 7.18 3.79 -15.47
N PRO A 136 8.18 4.40 -16.14
CA PRO A 136 8.30 4.34 -17.59
C PRO A 136 8.37 2.91 -18.15
N HIS A 137 8.90 1.96 -17.36
CA HIS A 137 9.09 0.58 -17.76
C HIS A 137 8.32 -0.40 -16.85
N ARG A 138 7.58 -1.34 -17.50
CA ARG A 138 6.76 -2.33 -16.79
C ARG A 138 7.55 -3.21 -15.80
N GLY A 139 8.81 -3.53 -16.12
CA GLY A 139 9.66 -4.35 -15.26
C GLY A 139 9.84 -3.73 -13.87
N ASP A 140 10.17 -2.45 -13.83
CA ASP A 140 10.38 -1.72 -12.58
C ASP A 140 9.07 -1.54 -11.81
N ALA A 141 7.95 -1.27 -12.50
CA ALA A 141 6.65 -1.17 -11.85
C ALA A 141 6.24 -2.47 -11.16
N PHE A 142 6.41 -3.63 -11.83
CA PHE A 142 6.13 -4.94 -11.22
C PHE A 142 7.09 -5.25 -10.08
N ALA A 143 8.39 -5.00 -10.26
CA ALA A 143 9.40 -5.27 -9.24
C ALA A 143 9.14 -4.43 -7.99
N ALA A 144 8.92 -3.14 -8.13
CA ALA A 144 8.67 -2.25 -6.98
C ALA A 144 7.35 -2.60 -6.25
N CYS A 145 6.29 -2.92 -6.99
CA CYS A 145 5.02 -3.33 -6.39
C CYS A 145 5.18 -4.64 -5.59
N ARG A 146 5.89 -5.64 -6.13
CA ARG A 146 6.18 -6.90 -5.44
C ARG A 146 7.10 -6.70 -4.24
N TYR A 147 8.16 -5.90 -4.40
CA TYR A 147 9.05 -5.52 -3.32
C TYR A 147 8.28 -4.92 -2.14
N ALA A 148 7.40 -3.97 -2.43
CA ALA A 148 6.63 -3.27 -1.40
C ALA A 148 5.80 -4.23 -0.55
N ILE A 149 5.07 -5.19 -1.14
CA ILE A 149 4.27 -6.13 -0.34
C ILE A 149 5.15 -7.09 0.48
N GLU A 150 6.29 -7.54 -0.04
CA GLU A 150 7.21 -8.38 0.72
C GLU A 150 7.78 -7.61 1.92
N ARG A 151 8.18 -6.34 1.73
CA ARG A 151 8.67 -5.49 2.82
C ARG A 151 7.58 -5.14 3.84
N VAL A 152 6.36 -4.87 3.39
CA VAL A 152 5.22 -4.63 4.31
C VAL A 152 5.10 -5.80 5.29
N LYS A 153 5.15 -7.03 4.81
CA LYS A 153 5.07 -8.22 5.67
C LYS A 153 6.27 -8.39 6.60
N GLN A 154 7.45 -7.88 6.21
CA GLN A 154 8.68 -8.00 7.00
C GLN A 154 8.77 -6.98 8.12
N ILE A 155 8.46 -5.69 7.86
CA ILE A 155 8.84 -4.63 8.76
C ILE A 155 7.70 -3.74 9.28
N VAL A 156 6.50 -3.79 8.66
CA VAL A 156 5.41 -2.91 9.11
C VAL A 156 4.75 -3.50 10.35
N PRO A 157 4.74 -2.79 11.49
CA PRO A 157 4.20 -3.27 12.75
C PRO A 157 2.67 -3.22 12.76
N ILE A 158 2.08 -4.14 12.02
CA ILE A 158 0.65 -4.38 11.93
C ILE A 158 0.39 -5.83 12.35
N TRP A 159 -0.43 -6.01 13.36
CA TRP A 159 -0.83 -7.32 13.87
C TRP A 159 -2.19 -7.69 13.32
N LYS A 160 -2.39 -8.98 13.10
CA LYS A 160 -3.61 -9.53 12.56
C LYS A 160 -4.19 -10.57 13.51
N ARG A 161 -5.45 -10.40 13.90
CA ARG A 161 -6.25 -11.37 14.62
C ARG A 161 -7.28 -11.99 13.68
N GLU A 162 -7.24 -13.29 13.58
CA GLU A 162 -8.15 -14.09 12.77
C GLU A 162 -9.28 -14.65 13.62
N HIS A 163 -10.53 -14.34 13.25
CA HIS A 163 -11.72 -14.87 13.88
C HIS A 163 -12.31 -15.99 13.02
N PHE A 164 -12.49 -17.14 13.61
CA PHE A 164 -13.02 -18.34 12.95
C PHE A 164 -14.10 -19.01 13.79
N GLU A 165 -14.74 -20.03 13.27
CA GLU A 165 -15.78 -20.77 13.99
C GLU A 165 -15.13 -21.53 15.15
N GLY A 166 -15.48 -21.14 16.39
CA GLY A 166 -14.95 -21.76 17.61
C GLY A 166 -13.80 -20.99 18.28
N GLY A 167 -13.37 -19.83 17.76
CA GLY A 167 -12.33 -19.04 18.44
C GLY A 167 -11.67 -17.96 17.60
N GLU A 168 -10.55 -17.49 18.12
CA GLU A 168 -9.70 -16.48 17.47
C GLU A 168 -8.22 -16.81 17.70
N VAL A 169 -7.35 -16.29 16.82
CA VAL A 169 -5.90 -16.44 16.96
C VAL A 169 -5.20 -15.19 16.45
N TRP A 170 -4.21 -14.73 17.20
CA TRP A 170 -3.27 -13.74 16.73
C TRP A 170 -2.27 -14.41 15.76
N LEU A 171 -2.07 -13.77 14.64
CA LEU A 171 -1.04 -14.14 13.68
C LEU A 171 0.12 -13.15 13.76
N GLU A 172 1.33 -13.66 13.55
CA GLU A 172 2.55 -12.85 13.64
C GLU A 172 2.47 -11.61 12.74
N GLY A 173 2.95 -10.47 13.29
CA GLY A 173 3.12 -9.21 12.60
C GLY A 173 4.46 -9.14 11.85
N ALA A 174 5.15 -7.99 11.98
CA ALA A 174 6.48 -7.79 11.41
C ALA A 174 7.48 -8.86 11.90
N THR A 175 8.25 -9.43 10.98
CA THR A 175 9.16 -10.56 11.23
C THR A 175 10.63 -10.19 11.19
N ALA A 176 10.96 -8.95 10.76
CA ALA A 176 12.33 -8.47 10.63
C ALA A 176 12.48 -7.05 11.19
N ASP A 177 13.70 -6.71 11.59
CA ASP A 177 14.10 -5.35 11.88
C ASP A 177 14.12 -4.54 10.57
N PRO A 178 13.63 -3.27 10.55
CA PRO A 178 13.74 -2.40 9.39
C PRO A 178 15.17 -2.25 8.84
N GLU A 179 16.18 -2.29 9.72
CA GLU A 179 17.61 -2.18 9.39
C GLU A 179 18.23 -3.51 8.94
N ASP A 180 17.47 -4.62 8.91
CA ASP A 180 17.99 -5.94 8.49
C ASP A 180 18.22 -5.98 6.98
N GLU A 181 19.47 -5.78 6.57
CA GLU A 181 19.90 -5.82 5.18
C GLU A 181 19.71 -7.22 4.53
N ALA A 182 19.78 -8.31 5.31
CA ALA A 182 19.53 -9.65 4.77
C ALA A 182 18.06 -9.84 4.40
N ALA A 183 17.14 -9.38 5.25
CA ALA A 183 15.70 -9.38 4.96
C ALA A 183 15.37 -8.51 3.74
N LYS A 184 15.98 -7.33 3.63
CA LYS A 184 15.85 -6.42 2.49
C LYS A 184 16.31 -7.06 1.18
N GLN A 185 17.47 -7.73 1.20
CA GLN A 185 17.97 -8.45 0.03
C GLN A 185 17.08 -9.63 -0.38
N VAL A 186 16.45 -10.33 0.59
CA VAL A 186 15.47 -11.38 0.29
C VAL A 186 14.26 -10.79 -0.45
N ALA A 187 13.69 -9.70 0.04
CA ALA A 187 12.58 -9.01 -0.62
C ALA A 187 12.95 -8.56 -2.04
N HIS A 188 14.16 -8.00 -2.21
CA HIS A 188 14.65 -7.56 -3.53
C HIS A 188 14.80 -8.74 -4.52
N ARG A 189 15.37 -9.87 -4.09
CA ARG A 189 15.47 -11.07 -4.95
C ARG A 189 14.10 -11.59 -5.37
N ILE A 190 13.15 -11.63 -4.45
CA ILE A 190 11.76 -12.04 -4.75
C ILE A 190 11.13 -11.09 -5.76
N ALA A 191 11.37 -9.81 -5.64
CA ALA A 191 10.81 -8.79 -6.52
C ALA A 191 11.32 -8.88 -7.96
N CYS A 192 12.59 -9.30 -8.15
CA CYS A 192 13.23 -9.39 -9.45
C CYS A 192 13.14 -10.78 -10.12
N ALA A 193 12.52 -11.76 -9.46
CA ALA A 193 12.28 -13.11 -9.98
C ALA A 193 10.98 -13.17 -10.78
#